data_bcd865efdedbf020daf7bbd924068504
#
_entry.id   bcd865efdedbf020daf7bbd924068504
#
_cell.length_a   1.000
_cell.length_b   1.000
_cell.length_c   1.000
_cell.angle_alpha   90.00
_cell.angle_beta   90.00
_cell.angle_gamma   90.00
#
_symmetry.space_group_name_H-M   'P 1'
#
loop_
_entity.id
_entity.type
_entity.pdbx_description
1 polymer ?
#
loop_
_entity_poly.entity_id
_entity_poly.type
_entity_poly.pdbx_seq_one_letter_code
_entity_poly.pdbx_strand_id
1 'polypeptide(L)'
;MSNPQDNTASILQKNKKVLIASLTGSAIEWFDYFLYGTAAALVFNKIFFPMVDPVIGLILSWLSFSLTFFIRPIGGVIFAHIGDRIGRKKTLVLTLSLMGSATVAIGLLPTYEMVGLWAPALLITLRIIQGMGIGGEWGGALLLAYEYAPEKRKGFFGSIPQAGVTIGMLMATFIVSLMTLFDEAQFLAWGWRIPFLLSSVLVFLGLWIRKDIDETPAFKQVKKSGQVAKAPLRETLKRHWREVLIAAGLKVVETAPFYIFSTFVVSYATTTLSYQKSQALESVTLGALVATVMIPLMGLLSDKVGRQKMYTLSVVLLGLFIVPWFLLLDTGTNWGIMLATVVAFGILWAPVTAVLGTLCSEIFSANVRYTGITLGYQLGAALAGGTAPLIATGLLAKYDGDWRPVAVYLGVTVVISLLAIFCASRMKSAPGAAPSRAESA
;
A
#
# COMPACT_ATOMS: atom_id res chain seq x y z
N MET A 1 33.11 16.50 -20.08
CA MET A 1 33.38 16.64 -18.63
C MET A 1 32.09 17.16 -18.00
N SER A 2 31.22 16.28 -17.52
CA SER A 2 29.98 16.65 -16.81
C SER A 2 30.34 17.03 -15.37
N ASN A 3 29.92 18.22 -14.97
CA ASN A 3 30.16 18.82 -13.66
C ASN A 3 29.64 17.89 -12.53
N PRO A 4 30.44 17.47 -11.52
CA PRO A 4 30.05 16.51 -10.49
C PRO A 4 29.09 17.07 -9.43
N GLN A 5 28.55 18.25 -9.60
CA GLN A 5 27.66 18.92 -8.67
C GLN A 5 26.27 19.17 -9.27
N ASP A 6 25.59 18.14 -9.77
CA ASP A 6 24.14 18.20 -9.81
C ASP A 6 23.65 18.08 -8.37
N ASN A 7 23.56 19.21 -7.72
CA ASN A 7 23.13 19.38 -6.35
C ASN A 7 21.76 18.71 -6.17
N THR A 8 21.61 17.83 -5.20
CA THR A 8 20.37 17.12 -4.90
C THR A 8 19.17 18.07 -4.87
N ALA A 9 19.37 19.32 -4.43
CA ALA A 9 18.36 20.37 -4.42
C ALA A 9 17.86 20.75 -5.83
N SER A 10 18.74 20.82 -6.83
CA SER A 10 18.36 21.18 -8.21
C SER A 10 17.56 20.05 -8.88
N ILE A 11 17.91 18.80 -8.62
CA ILE A 11 17.20 17.61 -9.10
C ILE A 11 15.79 17.54 -8.50
N LEU A 12 15.70 17.77 -7.18
CA LEU A 12 14.41 17.81 -6.47
C LEU A 12 13.52 18.94 -7.00
N GLN A 13 14.06 20.12 -7.19
CA GLN A 13 13.31 21.27 -7.71
C GLN A 13 12.76 21.01 -9.11
N LYS A 14 13.57 20.42 -10.00
CA LYS A 14 13.17 20.07 -11.37
C LYS A 14 12.05 19.02 -11.42
N ASN A 15 12.06 18.05 -10.49
CA ASN A 15 11.09 16.95 -10.48
C ASN A 15 10.02 17.08 -9.37
N LYS A 16 9.96 18.23 -8.69
CA LYS A 16 9.05 18.47 -7.55
C LYS A 16 7.58 18.14 -7.87
N LYS A 17 7.09 18.57 -9.04
CA LYS A 17 5.70 18.32 -9.45
C LYS A 17 5.39 16.82 -9.56
N VAL A 18 6.30 16.04 -10.12
CA VAL A 18 6.16 14.57 -10.28
C VAL A 18 6.14 13.88 -8.94
N LEU A 19 7.05 14.24 -8.03
CA LEU A 19 7.12 13.66 -6.69
C LEU A 19 5.87 13.99 -5.86
N ILE A 20 5.41 15.25 -5.90
CA ILE A 20 4.17 15.65 -5.22
C ILE A 20 2.98 14.90 -5.79
N ALA A 21 2.87 14.75 -7.11
CA ALA A 21 1.75 14.03 -7.72
C ALA A 21 1.73 12.53 -7.37
N SER A 22 2.90 11.88 -7.34
CA SER A 22 3.01 10.48 -6.93
C SER A 22 2.67 10.29 -5.45
N LEU A 23 3.18 11.17 -4.59
CA LEU A 23 2.88 11.16 -3.15
C LEU A 23 1.41 11.42 -2.87
N THR A 24 0.85 12.47 -3.48
CA THR A 24 -0.55 12.87 -3.27
C THR A 24 -1.51 11.78 -3.73
N GLY A 25 -1.28 11.17 -4.90
CA GLY A 25 -2.11 10.07 -5.39
C GLY A 25 -2.12 8.89 -4.44
N SER A 26 -0.93 8.45 -4.00
CA SER A 26 -0.81 7.37 -3.03
C SER A 26 -1.44 7.74 -1.68
N ALA A 27 -1.24 8.95 -1.19
CA ALA A 27 -1.86 9.40 0.08
C ALA A 27 -3.40 9.41 0.00
N ILE A 28 -3.99 9.84 -1.11
CA ILE A 28 -5.44 9.83 -1.32
C ILE A 28 -5.95 8.38 -1.37
N GLU A 29 -5.26 7.50 -2.11
CA GLU A 29 -5.62 6.07 -2.18
C GLU A 29 -5.70 5.45 -0.78
N TRP A 30 -4.67 5.64 0.02
CA TRP A 30 -4.60 5.05 1.34
C TRP A 30 -5.52 5.75 2.35
N PHE A 31 -5.75 7.05 2.20
CA PHE A 31 -6.78 7.77 2.96
C PHE A 31 -8.17 7.14 2.74
N ASP A 32 -8.59 6.98 1.49
CA ASP A 32 -9.88 6.38 1.14
C ASP A 32 -10.00 4.94 1.65
N TYR A 33 -8.91 4.19 1.59
CA TYR A 33 -8.84 2.81 2.06
C TYR A 33 -9.02 2.70 3.58
N PHE A 34 -8.27 3.47 4.37
CA PHE A 34 -8.38 3.46 5.82
C PHE A 34 -9.69 4.08 6.31
N LEU A 35 -10.17 5.11 5.63
CA LEU A 35 -11.47 5.71 5.90
C LEU A 35 -12.59 4.68 5.80
N TYR A 36 -12.61 3.91 4.71
CA TYR A 36 -13.60 2.85 4.54
C TYR A 36 -13.49 1.78 5.64
N GLY A 37 -12.28 1.34 5.97
CA GLY A 37 -12.04 0.36 7.03
C GLY A 37 -12.59 0.82 8.38
N THR A 38 -12.38 2.08 8.72
CA THR A 38 -12.90 2.67 9.96
C THR A 38 -14.42 2.80 9.92
N ALA A 39 -15.01 3.22 8.81
CA ALA A 39 -16.46 3.29 8.64
C ALA A 39 -17.13 1.90 8.70
N ALA A 40 -16.49 0.87 8.13
CA ALA A 40 -16.94 -0.51 8.23
C ALA A 40 -16.99 -1.00 9.69
N ALA A 41 -16.02 -0.60 10.50
CA ALA A 41 -15.96 -0.98 11.91
C ALA A 41 -16.99 -0.24 12.78
N LEU A 42 -17.28 1.02 12.49
CA LEU A 42 -18.04 1.90 13.39
C LEU A 42 -19.48 2.16 12.97
N VAL A 43 -19.77 2.11 11.66
CA VAL A 43 -20.99 2.69 11.09
C VAL A 43 -21.77 1.71 10.23
N PHE A 44 -21.11 0.99 9.33
CA PHE A 44 -21.80 0.29 8.24
C PHE A 44 -22.68 -0.87 8.70
N ASN A 45 -22.34 -1.55 9.78
CA ASN A 45 -23.18 -2.55 10.41
C ASN A 45 -24.54 -1.96 10.85
N LYS A 46 -24.55 -0.73 11.35
CA LYS A 46 -25.77 -0.06 11.86
C LYS A 46 -26.62 0.53 10.73
N ILE A 47 -25.98 1.00 9.67
CA ILE A 47 -26.65 1.80 8.60
C ILE A 47 -27.00 0.94 7.37
N PHE A 48 -26.14 0.00 6.98
CA PHE A 48 -26.33 -0.81 5.77
C PHE A 48 -26.79 -2.23 6.07
N PHE A 49 -26.55 -2.75 7.28
CA PHE A 49 -26.90 -4.12 7.68
C PHE A 49 -27.74 -4.21 8.97
N PRO A 50 -28.72 -3.30 9.23
CA PRO A 50 -29.49 -3.30 10.47
C PRO A 50 -30.48 -4.47 10.57
N MET A 51 -30.72 -5.19 9.46
CA MET A 51 -31.67 -6.30 9.38
C MET A 51 -31.16 -7.62 9.93
N VAL A 52 -29.89 -7.70 10.30
CA VAL A 52 -29.24 -8.90 10.84
C VAL A 52 -28.72 -8.64 12.25
N ASP A 53 -28.37 -9.71 12.97
CA ASP A 53 -27.70 -9.60 14.26
C ASP A 53 -26.48 -8.65 14.16
N PRO A 54 -26.23 -7.80 15.17
CA PRO A 54 -25.13 -6.84 15.14
C PRO A 54 -23.75 -7.44 14.83
N VAL A 55 -23.48 -8.67 15.31
CA VAL A 55 -22.22 -9.38 15.02
C VAL A 55 -22.16 -9.79 13.53
N ILE A 56 -23.27 -10.29 12.99
CA ILE A 56 -23.36 -10.63 11.56
C ILE A 56 -23.23 -9.37 10.71
N GLY A 57 -23.87 -8.27 11.10
CA GLY A 57 -23.76 -6.97 10.41
C GLY A 57 -22.31 -6.46 10.38
N LEU A 58 -21.59 -6.63 11.48
CA LEU A 58 -20.15 -6.29 11.53
C LEU A 58 -19.31 -7.19 10.62
N ILE A 59 -19.58 -8.49 10.58
CA ILE A 59 -18.92 -9.43 9.67
C ILE A 59 -19.18 -9.03 8.22
N LEU A 60 -20.41 -8.70 7.83
CA LEU A 60 -20.74 -8.23 6.48
C LEU A 60 -20.03 -6.94 6.13
N SER A 61 -19.90 -6.02 7.07
CA SER A 61 -19.14 -4.77 6.89
C SER A 61 -17.67 -5.05 6.63
N TRP A 62 -17.05 -5.97 7.38
CA TRP A 62 -15.67 -6.39 7.15
C TRP A 62 -15.49 -7.19 5.86
N LEU A 63 -16.45 -7.99 5.46
CA LEU A 63 -16.43 -8.68 4.17
C LEU A 63 -16.46 -7.67 3.02
N SER A 64 -17.27 -6.60 3.13
CA SER A 64 -17.29 -5.52 2.13
C SER A 64 -15.94 -4.78 2.04
N PHE A 65 -15.25 -4.58 3.18
CA PHE A 65 -13.88 -4.05 3.20
C PHE A 65 -12.91 -5.01 2.52
N SER A 66 -12.97 -6.29 2.86
CA SER A 66 -12.07 -7.33 2.34
C SER A 66 -12.26 -7.58 0.85
N LEU A 67 -13.43 -7.30 0.31
CA LEU A 67 -13.75 -7.48 -1.11
C LEU A 67 -12.75 -6.79 -2.03
N THR A 68 -12.21 -5.63 -1.63
CA THR A 68 -11.22 -4.92 -2.43
C THR A 68 -9.93 -5.71 -2.64
N PHE A 69 -9.49 -6.54 -1.70
CA PHE A 69 -8.28 -7.36 -1.87
C PHE A 69 -8.43 -8.36 -3.02
N PHE A 70 -9.65 -8.85 -3.25
CA PHE A 70 -9.95 -9.77 -4.36
C PHE A 70 -10.17 -9.02 -5.68
N ILE A 71 -10.68 -7.80 -5.63
CA ILE A 71 -10.94 -6.97 -6.81
C ILE A 71 -9.71 -6.22 -7.29
N ARG A 72 -8.81 -5.78 -6.38
CA ARG A 72 -7.56 -5.07 -6.73
C ARG A 72 -6.71 -5.77 -7.78
N PRO A 73 -6.46 -7.10 -7.74
CA PRO A 73 -5.72 -7.78 -8.78
C PRO A 73 -6.36 -7.63 -10.15
N ILE A 74 -7.69 -7.71 -10.23
CA ILE A 74 -8.45 -7.58 -11.50
C ILE A 74 -8.30 -6.14 -12.03
N GLY A 75 -8.58 -5.15 -11.20
CA GLY A 75 -8.40 -3.73 -11.54
C GLY A 75 -6.94 -3.42 -11.91
N GLY A 76 -5.99 -3.93 -11.14
CA GLY A 76 -4.57 -3.78 -11.38
C GLY A 76 -4.15 -4.29 -12.76
N VAL A 77 -4.61 -5.48 -13.14
CA VAL A 77 -4.35 -6.06 -14.46
C VAL A 77 -4.93 -5.20 -15.58
N ILE A 78 -6.20 -4.78 -15.44
CA ILE A 78 -6.89 -3.97 -16.45
C ILE A 78 -6.17 -2.63 -16.63
N PHE A 79 -5.93 -1.89 -15.54
CA PHE A 79 -5.34 -0.55 -15.62
C PHE A 79 -3.85 -0.58 -15.94
N ALA A 80 -3.11 -1.60 -15.51
CA ALA A 80 -1.72 -1.76 -15.91
C ALA A 80 -1.60 -2.08 -17.41
N HIS A 81 -2.48 -2.94 -17.94
CA HIS A 81 -2.56 -3.22 -19.36
C HIS A 81 -2.87 -1.94 -20.17
N ILE A 82 -3.83 -1.15 -19.70
CA ILE A 82 -4.15 0.15 -20.28
C ILE A 82 -2.92 1.07 -20.21
N GLY A 83 -2.24 1.15 -19.05
CA GLY A 83 -1.09 2.02 -18.83
C GLY A 83 0.13 1.69 -19.68
N ASP A 84 0.36 0.42 -20.00
CA ASP A 84 1.41 0.01 -20.94
C ASP A 84 1.05 0.31 -22.41
N ARG A 85 -0.23 0.60 -22.72
CA ARG A 85 -0.70 0.93 -24.07
C ARG A 85 -0.89 2.42 -24.31
N ILE A 86 -1.55 3.13 -23.38
CA ILE A 86 -1.94 4.54 -23.56
C ILE A 86 -1.09 5.53 -22.75
N GLY A 87 -0.27 5.04 -21.81
CA GLY A 87 0.63 5.82 -20.98
C GLY A 87 0.26 5.85 -19.49
N ARG A 88 1.26 6.20 -18.68
CA ARG A 88 1.15 6.20 -17.22
C ARG A 88 0.27 7.34 -16.72
N LYS A 89 0.45 8.56 -17.26
CA LYS A 89 -0.32 9.75 -16.87
C LYS A 89 -1.82 9.55 -17.06
N LYS A 90 -2.24 9.13 -18.26
CA LYS A 90 -3.67 8.95 -18.57
C LYS A 90 -4.32 7.90 -17.68
N THR A 91 -3.61 6.80 -17.42
CA THR A 91 -4.09 5.75 -16.55
C THR A 91 -4.24 6.21 -15.10
N LEU A 92 -3.28 6.97 -14.57
CA LEU A 92 -3.34 7.55 -13.23
C LEU A 92 -4.49 8.55 -13.05
N VAL A 93 -4.81 9.33 -14.08
CA VAL A 93 -5.99 10.22 -14.05
C VAL A 93 -7.28 9.39 -14.00
N LEU A 94 -7.34 8.32 -14.81
CA LEU A 94 -8.52 7.46 -14.88
C LEU A 94 -8.75 6.68 -13.56
N THR A 95 -7.69 6.08 -12.98
CA THR A 95 -7.77 5.32 -11.73
C THR A 95 -8.15 6.20 -10.55
N LEU A 96 -7.53 7.38 -10.41
CA LEU A 96 -7.87 8.33 -9.36
C LEU A 96 -9.31 8.86 -9.49
N SER A 97 -9.76 9.15 -10.72
CA SER A 97 -11.14 9.59 -10.96
C SER A 97 -12.15 8.51 -10.61
N LEU A 98 -11.88 7.26 -11.00
CA LEU A 98 -12.76 6.12 -10.73
C LEU A 98 -12.85 5.83 -9.23
N MET A 99 -11.70 5.72 -8.56
CA MET A 99 -11.60 5.47 -7.12
C MET A 99 -12.28 6.59 -6.32
N GLY A 100 -11.92 7.83 -6.62
CA GLY A 100 -12.41 8.98 -5.86
C GLY A 100 -13.90 9.24 -6.07
N SER A 101 -14.42 9.08 -7.30
CA SER A 101 -15.86 9.20 -7.53
C SER A 101 -16.66 8.12 -6.80
N ALA A 102 -16.12 6.89 -6.73
CA ALA A 102 -16.75 5.81 -5.96
C ALA A 102 -16.74 6.13 -4.46
N THR A 103 -15.63 6.67 -3.91
CA THR A 103 -15.54 7.08 -2.50
C THR A 103 -16.55 8.17 -2.17
N VAL A 104 -16.64 9.21 -2.98
CA VAL A 104 -17.64 10.28 -2.79
C VAL A 104 -19.06 9.74 -2.88
N ALA A 105 -19.33 8.84 -3.85
CA ALA A 105 -20.64 8.21 -4.02
C ALA A 105 -21.02 7.36 -2.80
N ILE A 106 -20.07 6.69 -2.13
CA ILE A 106 -20.34 5.98 -0.85
C ILE A 106 -20.87 6.96 0.20
N GLY A 107 -20.28 8.16 0.31
CA GLY A 107 -20.77 9.20 1.23
C GLY A 107 -22.16 9.73 0.91
N LEU A 108 -22.65 9.55 -0.32
CA LEU A 108 -23.99 9.95 -0.77
C LEU A 108 -25.01 8.82 -0.74
N LEU A 109 -24.62 7.60 -0.36
CA LEU A 109 -25.54 6.46 -0.35
C LEU A 109 -26.72 6.66 0.59
N PRO A 110 -27.93 6.26 0.17
CA PRO A 110 -29.06 6.15 1.08
C PRO A 110 -28.83 5.01 2.09
N THR A 111 -29.45 5.13 3.27
CA THR A 111 -29.40 4.10 4.30
C THR A 111 -30.36 2.96 4.01
N TYR A 112 -30.21 1.84 4.74
CA TYR A 112 -31.15 0.72 4.63
C TYR A 112 -32.59 1.12 4.95
N GLU A 113 -32.81 2.01 5.92
CA GLU A 113 -34.12 2.52 6.27
C GLU A 113 -34.84 3.23 5.11
N MET A 114 -34.04 3.86 4.21
CA MET A 114 -34.60 4.61 3.06
C MET A 114 -34.89 3.73 1.86
N VAL A 115 -34.04 2.74 1.54
CA VAL A 115 -34.10 1.99 0.28
C VAL A 115 -34.01 0.47 0.45
N GLY A 116 -34.00 -0.03 1.69
CA GLY A 116 -33.93 -1.45 2.00
C GLY A 116 -32.67 -2.11 1.46
N LEU A 117 -32.78 -3.30 0.88
CA LEU A 117 -31.67 -4.10 0.34
C LEU A 117 -30.87 -3.41 -0.77
N TRP A 118 -31.38 -2.35 -1.38
CA TRP A 118 -30.60 -1.57 -2.35
C TRP A 118 -29.41 -0.85 -1.71
N ALA A 119 -29.50 -0.48 -0.42
CA ALA A 119 -28.40 0.21 0.27
C ALA A 119 -27.11 -0.65 0.33
N PRO A 120 -27.12 -1.88 0.88
CA PRO A 120 -25.94 -2.74 0.85
C PRO A 120 -25.53 -3.15 -0.57
N ALA A 121 -26.47 -3.35 -1.50
CA ALA A 121 -26.13 -3.69 -2.88
C ALA A 121 -25.35 -2.56 -3.58
N LEU A 122 -25.76 -1.31 -3.40
CA LEU A 122 -25.05 -0.13 -3.91
C LEU A 122 -23.69 0.03 -3.25
N LEU A 123 -23.60 -0.17 -1.91
CA LEU A 123 -22.33 -0.12 -1.19
C LEU A 123 -21.32 -1.13 -1.77
N ILE A 124 -21.73 -2.39 -1.96
CA ILE A 124 -20.89 -3.44 -2.53
C ILE A 124 -20.47 -3.09 -3.97
N THR A 125 -21.40 -2.60 -4.78
CA THR A 125 -21.13 -2.18 -6.17
C THR A 125 -20.08 -1.07 -6.20
N LEU A 126 -20.23 -0.02 -5.40
CA LEU A 126 -19.26 1.07 -5.31
C LEU A 126 -17.90 0.59 -4.76
N ARG A 127 -17.93 -0.39 -3.85
CA ARG A 127 -16.72 -1.00 -3.32
C ARG A 127 -15.94 -1.79 -4.38
N ILE A 128 -16.63 -2.47 -5.28
CA ILE A 128 -16.02 -3.13 -6.45
C ILE A 128 -15.37 -2.08 -7.36
N ILE A 129 -16.12 -1.03 -7.72
CA ILE A 129 -15.61 0.06 -8.57
C ILE A 129 -14.38 0.74 -7.94
N GLN A 130 -14.43 1.06 -6.65
CA GLN A 130 -13.33 1.62 -5.90
C GLN A 130 -12.10 0.70 -5.90
N GLY A 131 -12.31 -0.60 -5.62
CA GLY A 131 -11.24 -1.62 -5.61
C GLY A 131 -10.55 -1.77 -6.97
N MET A 132 -11.30 -1.67 -8.07
CA MET A 132 -10.71 -1.66 -9.42
C MET A 132 -9.78 -0.46 -9.60
N GLY A 133 -10.21 0.76 -9.23
CA GLY A 133 -9.39 1.97 -9.33
C GLY A 133 -8.10 1.87 -8.51
N ILE A 134 -8.22 1.47 -7.25
CA ILE A 134 -7.09 1.28 -6.33
C ILE A 134 -6.06 0.29 -6.91
N GLY A 135 -6.52 -0.79 -7.53
CA GLY A 135 -5.63 -1.81 -8.10
C GLY A 135 -4.61 -1.27 -9.11
N GLY A 136 -4.98 -0.25 -9.89
CA GLY A 136 -4.12 0.36 -10.90
C GLY A 136 -3.29 1.56 -10.40
N GLU A 137 -3.72 2.23 -9.35
CA GLU A 137 -3.13 3.50 -8.90
C GLU A 137 -1.69 3.33 -8.41
N TRP A 138 -1.44 2.37 -7.52
CA TRP A 138 -0.13 2.18 -6.89
C TRP A 138 1.00 1.99 -7.92
N GLY A 139 0.82 1.06 -8.87
CA GLY A 139 1.82 0.79 -9.90
C GLY A 139 2.12 2.00 -10.77
N GLY A 140 1.09 2.78 -11.09
CA GLY A 140 1.23 4.01 -11.86
C GLY A 140 1.96 5.12 -11.10
N ALA A 141 1.62 5.35 -9.82
CA ALA A 141 2.26 6.34 -8.97
C ALA A 141 3.75 6.02 -8.75
N LEU A 142 4.05 4.74 -8.51
CA LEU A 142 5.44 4.26 -8.38
C LEU A 142 6.21 4.49 -9.67
N LEU A 143 5.68 4.07 -10.83
CA LEU A 143 6.36 4.22 -12.11
C LEU A 143 6.52 5.67 -12.52
N LEU A 144 5.55 6.53 -12.21
CA LEU A 144 5.68 7.96 -12.45
C LEU A 144 6.92 8.51 -11.72
N ALA A 145 7.08 8.21 -10.43
CA ALA A 145 8.26 8.63 -9.67
C ALA A 145 9.56 7.96 -10.16
N TYR A 146 9.53 6.64 -10.40
CA TYR A 146 10.70 5.86 -10.80
C TYR A 146 11.23 6.22 -12.18
N GLU A 147 10.37 6.40 -13.18
CA GLU A 147 10.76 6.67 -14.58
C GLU A 147 11.24 8.11 -14.81
N TYR A 148 10.88 9.05 -13.92
CA TYR A 148 11.45 10.41 -13.90
C TYR A 148 12.72 10.52 -13.05
N ALA A 149 13.05 9.48 -12.28
CA ALA A 149 14.20 9.51 -11.39
C ALA A 149 15.53 9.49 -12.17
N PRO A 150 16.52 10.30 -11.78
CA PRO A 150 17.90 10.09 -12.20
C PRO A 150 18.39 8.71 -11.76
N GLU A 151 19.31 8.10 -12.54
CA GLU A 151 19.81 6.74 -12.29
C GLU A 151 20.32 6.55 -10.85
N LYS A 152 21.04 7.53 -10.31
CA LYS A 152 21.61 7.51 -8.96
C LYS A 152 20.62 7.80 -7.82
N ARG A 153 19.31 8.06 -8.13
CA ARG A 153 18.29 8.47 -7.16
C ARG A 153 16.98 7.69 -7.28
N LYS A 154 16.98 6.58 -7.97
CA LYS A 154 15.79 5.76 -8.18
C LYS A 154 15.18 5.22 -6.87
N GLY A 155 16.03 4.89 -5.87
CA GLY A 155 15.56 4.44 -4.56
C GLY A 155 14.80 5.55 -3.82
N PHE A 156 15.35 6.76 -3.77
CA PHE A 156 14.68 7.90 -3.17
C PHE A 156 13.37 8.24 -3.87
N PHE A 157 13.38 8.37 -5.19
CA PHE A 157 12.17 8.71 -5.95
C PHE A 157 11.09 7.64 -5.81
N GLY A 158 11.44 6.36 -5.89
CA GLY A 158 10.49 5.25 -5.73
C GLY A 158 9.95 5.10 -4.32
N SER A 159 10.64 5.62 -3.28
CA SER A 159 10.16 5.61 -1.91
C SER A 159 9.12 6.70 -1.60
N ILE A 160 9.08 7.78 -2.38
CA ILE A 160 8.15 8.91 -2.14
C ILE A 160 6.68 8.47 -2.18
N PRO A 161 6.17 7.78 -3.22
CA PRO A 161 4.79 7.30 -3.21
C PRO A 161 4.53 6.31 -2.08
N GLN A 162 5.54 5.59 -1.60
CA GLN A 162 5.37 4.65 -0.47
C GLN A 162 5.13 5.37 0.86
N ALA A 163 5.69 6.56 1.07
CA ALA A 163 5.35 7.39 2.23
C ALA A 163 3.86 7.84 2.22
N GLY A 164 3.21 7.83 1.06
CA GLY A 164 1.77 8.08 0.95
C GLY A 164 0.91 7.09 1.72
N VAL A 165 1.38 5.85 1.93
CA VAL A 165 0.68 4.83 2.74
C VAL A 165 0.43 5.34 4.16
N THR A 166 1.49 5.74 4.83
CA THR A 166 1.43 6.21 6.22
C THR A 166 0.81 7.60 6.33
N ILE A 167 1.02 8.47 5.37
CA ILE A 167 0.34 9.78 5.31
C ILE A 167 -1.17 9.60 5.17
N GLY A 168 -1.63 8.75 4.26
CA GLY A 168 -3.05 8.45 4.08
C GLY A 168 -3.69 7.86 5.35
N MET A 169 -2.98 6.94 6.01
CA MET A 169 -3.40 6.37 7.29
C MET A 169 -3.55 7.45 8.37
N LEU A 170 -2.56 8.33 8.53
CA LEU A 170 -2.59 9.43 9.50
C LEU A 170 -3.73 10.42 9.21
N MET A 171 -3.94 10.78 7.94
CA MET A 171 -5.04 11.65 7.52
C MET A 171 -6.40 11.03 7.84
N ALA A 172 -6.61 9.74 7.53
CA ALA A 172 -7.85 9.04 7.82
C ALA A 172 -8.11 8.98 9.34
N THR A 173 -7.10 8.62 10.12
CA THR A 173 -7.18 8.57 11.58
C THR A 173 -7.52 9.94 12.15
N PHE A 174 -6.87 11.01 11.68
CA PHE A 174 -7.13 12.38 12.13
C PHE A 174 -8.56 12.83 11.84
N ILE A 175 -9.04 12.65 10.60
CA ILE A 175 -10.40 13.06 10.20
C ILE A 175 -11.45 12.27 10.98
N VAL A 176 -11.26 10.96 11.17
CA VAL A 176 -12.18 10.15 11.97
C VAL A 176 -12.18 10.59 13.44
N SER A 177 -11.02 10.92 14.00
CA SER A 177 -10.93 11.45 15.37
C SER A 177 -11.71 12.76 15.53
N LEU A 178 -11.69 13.65 14.53
CA LEU A 178 -12.54 14.84 14.54
C LEU A 178 -14.03 14.51 14.51
N MET A 179 -14.41 13.44 13.82
CA MET A 179 -15.83 13.02 13.74
C MET A 179 -16.33 12.41 15.06
N THR A 180 -15.45 11.88 15.91
CA THR A 180 -15.83 11.39 17.24
C THR A 180 -16.19 12.51 18.22
N LEU A 181 -16.00 13.78 17.84
CA LEU A 181 -16.46 14.94 18.63
C LEU A 181 -17.98 15.19 18.48
N PHE A 182 -18.62 14.59 17.46
CA PHE A 182 -20.08 14.63 17.33
C PHE A 182 -20.74 13.61 18.27
N ASP A 183 -21.97 13.92 18.70
CA ASP A 183 -22.81 12.93 19.37
C ASP A 183 -23.02 11.70 18.50
N GLU A 184 -23.15 10.52 19.10
CA GLU A 184 -23.34 9.27 18.35
C GLU A 184 -24.54 9.36 17.40
N ALA A 185 -25.64 9.97 17.82
CA ALA A 185 -26.83 10.14 16.98
C ALA A 185 -26.55 11.02 15.76
N GLN A 186 -25.85 12.13 15.92
CA GLN A 186 -25.47 13.03 14.83
C GLN A 186 -24.43 12.36 13.92
N PHE A 187 -23.46 11.65 14.50
CA PHE A 187 -22.46 10.92 13.75
C PHE A 187 -23.10 9.84 12.85
N LEU A 188 -24.04 9.05 13.37
CA LEU A 188 -24.74 8.01 12.61
C LEU A 188 -25.76 8.60 11.61
N ALA A 189 -26.39 9.74 11.91
CA ALA A 189 -27.34 10.36 11.00
C ALA A 189 -26.67 10.91 9.73
N TRP A 190 -25.58 11.65 9.86
CA TRP A 190 -24.94 12.30 8.73
C TRP A 190 -23.40 12.48 8.87
N GLY A 191 -22.86 12.54 10.09
CA GLY A 191 -21.46 12.86 10.35
C GLY A 191 -20.48 11.92 9.66
N TRP A 192 -20.80 10.64 9.56
CA TRP A 192 -19.96 9.66 8.87
C TRP A 192 -19.77 9.94 7.37
N ARG A 193 -20.66 10.71 6.76
CA ARG A 193 -20.58 11.08 5.34
C ARG A 193 -19.50 12.11 5.05
N ILE A 194 -19.20 12.99 6.01
CA ILE A 194 -18.27 14.10 5.84
C ILE A 194 -16.90 13.65 5.34
N PRO A 195 -16.23 12.66 5.93
CA PRO A 195 -14.92 12.21 5.45
C PRO A 195 -14.96 11.69 4.00
N PHE A 196 -16.03 11.00 3.61
CA PHE A 196 -16.20 10.51 2.24
C PHE A 196 -16.42 11.65 1.24
N LEU A 197 -17.21 12.65 1.61
CA LEU A 197 -17.43 13.84 0.78
C LEU A 197 -16.18 14.71 0.69
N LEU A 198 -15.38 14.77 1.74
CA LEU A 198 -14.09 15.47 1.76
C LEU A 198 -13.09 14.87 0.75
N SER A 199 -13.21 13.57 0.44
CA SER A 199 -12.43 12.94 -0.64
C SER A 199 -12.60 13.65 -1.98
N SER A 200 -13.75 14.31 -2.24
CA SER A 200 -13.93 15.10 -3.48
C SER A 200 -12.89 16.20 -3.62
N VAL A 201 -12.57 16.90 -2.52
CA VAL A 201 -11.54 17.95 -2.50
C VAL A 201 -10.15 17.35 -2.74
N LEU A 202 -9.86 16.21 -2.09
CA LEU A 202 -8.57 15.53 -2.26
C LEU A 202 -8.39 15.01 -3.69
N VAL A 203 -9.44 14.41 -4.27
CA VAL A 203 -9.43 13.92 -5.66
C VAL A 203 -9.26 15.08 -6.64
N PHE A 204 -10.01 16.18 -6.47
CA PHE A 204 -9.85 17.38 -7.27
C PHE A 204 -8.42 17.92 -7.22
N LEU A 205 -7.85 18.02 -6.02
CA LEU A 205 -6.44 18.42 -5.82
C LEU A 205 -5.47 17.48 -6.53
N GLY A 206 -5.67 16.15 -6.39
CA GLY A 206 -4.85 15.14 -7.05
C GLY A 206 -4.91 15.24 -8.59
N LEU A 207 -6.09 15.45 -9.16
CA LEU A 207 -6.28 15.63 -10.59
C LEU A 207 -5.67 16.95 -11.08
N TRP A 208 -5.84 18.03 -10.31
CA TRP A 208 -5.25 19.34 -10.63
C TRP A 208 -3.72 19.29 -10.65
N ILE A 209 -3.09 18.62 -9.66
CA ILE A 209 -1.63 18.45 -9.64
C ILE A 209 -1.15 17.66 -10.87
N ARG A 210 -1.91 16.65 -11.32
CA ARG A 210 -1.56 15.80 -12.47
C ARG A 210 -1.78 16.43 -13.83
N LYS A 211 -2.56 17.50 -13.91
CA LYS A 211 -2.90 18.16 -15.18
C LYS A 211 -1.64 18.57 -15.97
N ASP A 212 -0.67 19.17 -15.30
CA ASP A 212 0.53 19.75 -15.90
C ASP A 212 1.73 18.79 -15.94
N ILE A 213 1.55 17.51 -15.58
CA ILE A 213 2.62 16.51 -15.67
C ILE A 213 2.63 15.93 -17.08
N ASP A 214 3.82 15.81 -17.66
CA ASP A 214 4.04 15.11 -18.91
C ASP A 214 4.02 13.59 -18.75
N GLU A 215 3.86 12.87 -19.86
CA GLU A 215 4.04 11.43 -19.90
C GLU A 215 5.50 11.04 -19.62
N THR A 216 5.72 9.88 -19.02
CA THR A 216 7.04 9.45 -18.58
C THR A 216 8.05 9.33 -19.72
N PRO A 217 9.34 9.67 -19.47
CA PRO A 217 10.38 9.56 -20.49
C PRO A 217 10.52 8.14 -21.04
N ALA A 218 10.44 7.12 -20.19
CA ALA A 218 10.54 5.73 -20.61
C ALA A 218 9.40 5.33 -21.55
N PHE A 219 8.17 5.72 -21.26
CA PHE A 219 7.04 5.43 -22.15
C PHE A 219 7.12 6.22 -23.47
N LYS A 220 7.59 7.49 -23.43
CA LYS A 220 7.83 8.28 -24.66
C LYS A 220 8.84 7.58 -25.58
N GLN A 221 9.90 6.96 -25.04
CA GLN A 221 10.87 6.19 -25.80
C GLN A 221 10.26 4.92 -26.41
N VAL A 222 9.55 4.11 -25.61
CA VAL A 222 8.85 2.90 -26.06
C VAL A 222 7.86 3.22 -27.19
N LYS A 223 7.15 4.33 -27.08
CA LYS A 223 6.22 4.80 -28.14
C LYS A 223 6.96 5.21 -29.42
N LYS A 224 8.08 5.94 -29.29
CA LYS A 224 8.90 6.37 -30.46
C LYS A 224 9.55 5.18 -31.18
N SER A 225 9.99 4.15 -30.46
CA SER A 225 10.60 2.95 -31.04
C SER A 225 9.59 1.95 -31.63
N GLY A 226 8.29 2.22 -31.52
CA GLY A 226 7.24 1.31 -31.96
C GLY A 226 7.12 0.02 -31.14
N GLN A 227 7.81 -0.09 -29.99
CA GLN A 227 7.86 -1.26 -29.13
C GLN A 227 6.73 -1.32 -28.10
N VAL A 228 5.66 -0.58 -28.30
CA VAL A 228 4.48 -0.65 -27.41
C VAL A 228 3.89 -2.05 -27.49
N ALA A 229 3.83 -2.75 -26.36
CA ALA A 229 3.29 -4.10 -26.31
C ALA A 229 1.82 -4.12 -26.73
N LYS A 230 1.49 -4.98 -27.71
CA LYS A 230 0.10 -5.15 -28.20
C LYS A 230 -0.78 -5.86 -27.16
N ALA A 231 -0.19 -6.78 -26.38
CA ALA A 231 -0.87 -7.57 -25.36
C ALA A 231 0.04 -7.73 -24.11
N PRO A 232 0.29 -6.65 -23.31
CA PRO A 232 1.22 -6.68 -22.19
C PRO A 232 0.93 -7.80 -21.19
N LEU A 233 -0.34 -8.04 -20.85
CA LEU A 233 -0.75 -9.08 -19.92
C LEU A 233 -0.35 -10.48 -20.43
N ARG A 234 -0.66 -10.81 -21.70
CA ARG A 234 -0.32 -12.10 -22.28
C ARG A 234 1.19 -12.30 -22.36
N GLU A 235 1.92 -11.25 -22.70
CA GLU A 235 3.39 -11.28 -22.77
C GLU A 235 3.99 -11.50 -21.38
N THR A 236 3.52 -10.75 -20.36
CA THR A 236 3.95 -10.89 -18.97
C THR A 236 3.69 -12.31 -18.45
N LEU A 237 2.49 -12.85 -18.62
CA LEU A 237 2.14 -14.19 -18.13
C LEU A 237 2.88 -15.31 -18.86
N LYS A 238 3.19 -15.14 -20.15
CA LYS A 238 3.92 -16.17 -20.92
C LYS A 238 5.43 -16.13 -20.72
N ARG A 239 6.02 -14.92 -20.67
CA ARG A 239 7.47 -14.74 -20.70
C ARG A 239 8.06 -14.30 -19.36
N HIS A 240 7.27 -13.65 -18.49
CA HIS A 240 7.72 -13.00 -17.25
C HIS A 240 7.01 -13.53 -16.01
N TRP A 241 6.42 -14.73 -16.04
CA TRP A 241 5.68 -15.28 -14.89
C TRP A 241 6.58 -15.53 -13.67
N ARG A 242 7.86 -15.86 -13.88
CA ARG A 242 8.85 -16.05 -12.80
C ARG A 242 9.12 -14.74 -12.08
N GLU A 243 9.30 -13.66 -12.84
CA GLU A 243 9.48 -12.31 -12.33
C GLU A 243 8.24 -11.84 -11.54
N VAL A 244 7.04 -12.18 -12.01
CA VAL A 244 5.79 -11.92 -11.29
C VAL A 244 5.74 -12.65 -9.96
N LEU A 245 6.10 -13.94 -9.91
CA LEU A 245 6.16 -14.72 -8.67
C LEU A 245 7.22 -14.18 -7.69
N ILE A 246 8.37 -13.76 -8.20
CA ILE A 246 9.41 -13.12 -7.39
C ILE A 246 8.89 -11.81 -6.80
N ALA A 247 8.27 -10.94 -7.60
CA ALA A 247 7.68 -9.70 -7.12
C ALA A 247 6.58 -9.94 -6.08
N ALA A 248 5.75 -10.97 -6.27
CA ALA A 248 4.76 -11.39 -5.28
C ALA A 248 5.40 -11.87 -3.97
N GLY A 249 6.44 -12.68 -4.05
CA GLY A 249 7.20 -13.14 -2.88
C GLY A 249 7.87 -12.01 -2.10
N LEU A 250 8.43 -11.02 -2.81
CA LEU A 250 8.99 -9.81 -2.18
C LEU A 250 7.92 -9.00 -1.46
N LYS A 251 6.68 -9.00 -1.95
CA LYS A 251 5.57 -8.25 -1.36
C LYS A 251 5.04 -8.86 -0.06
N VAL A 252 5.20 -10.16 0.16
CA VAL A 252 4.63 -10.88 1.31
C VAL A 252 5.08 -10.30 2.65
N VAL A 253 6.40 -10.11 2.86
CA VAL A 253 6.96 -9.58 4.12
C VAL A 253 6.71 -8.09 4.30
N GLU A 254 6.40 -7.37 3.25
CA GLU A 254 6.02 -5.97 3.39
C GLU A 254 4.57 -5.86 3.84
N THR A 255 3.69 -6.74 3.35
CA THR A 255 2.24 -6.61 3.55
C THR A 255 1.77 -7.27 4.84
N ALA A 256 2.15 -8.53 5.13
CA ALA A 256 1.68 -9.22 6.34
C ALA A 256 2.14 -8.52 7.63
N PRO A 257 3.42 -8.20 7.83
CA PRO A 257 3.86 -7.41 8.98
C PRO A 257 3.20 -6.04 9.09
N PHE A 258 2.95 -5.35 7.97
CA PHE A 258 2.24 -4.07 7.98
C PHE A 258 0.89 -4.19 8.72
N TYR A 259 0.04 -5.15 8.33
CA TYR A 259 -1.26 -5.35 8.96
C TYR A 259 -1.16 -5.89 10.39
N ILE A 260 -0.12 -6.67 10.69
CA ILE A 260 0.11 -7.13 12.07
C ILE A 260 0.51 -5.97 12.97
N PHE A 261 1.46 -5.14 12.56
CA PHE A 261 1.98 -4.04 13.37
C PHE A 261 1.07 -2.80 13.42
N SER A 262 0.17 -2.62 12.45
CA SER A 262 -0.74 -1.48 12.40
C SER A 262 -2.18 -1.79 12.83
N THR A 263 -2.70 -2.97 12.53
CA THR A 263 -4.11 -3.31 12.74
C THR A 263 -4.29 -4.39 13.79
N PHE A 264 -3.62 -5.54 13.63
CA PHE A 264 -3.73 -6.64 14.57
C PHE A 264 -3.23 -6.28 15.96
N VAL A 265 -2.14 -5.50 16.07
CA VAL A 265 -1.59 -5.06 17.37
C VAL A 265 -2.63 -4.35 18.23
N VAL A 266 -3.52 -3.56 17.65
CA VAL A 266 -4.57 -2.85 18.39
C VAL A 266 -5.55 -3.85 19.02
N SER A 267 -6.01 -4.83 18.26
CA SER A 267 -6.90 -5.87 18.75
C SER A 267 -6.20 -6.75 19.79
N TYR A 268 -5.01 -7.26 19.49
CA TYR A 268 -4.23 -8.11 20.38
C TYR A 268 -3.91 -7.43 21.71
N ALA A 269 -3.43 -6.18 21.68
CA ALA A 269 -3.12 -5.43 22.89
C ALA A 269 -4.36 -5.19 23.77
N THR A 270 -5.50 -4.86 23.16
CA THR A 270 -6.72 -4.54 23.93
C THR A 270 -7.48 -5.76 24.41
N THR A 271 -7.58 -6.82 23.60
CA THR A 271 -8.39 -8.00 23.93
C THR A 271 -7.61 -9.07 24.71
N THR A 272 -6.30 -9.25 24.43
CA THR A 272 -5.49 -10.30 25.04
C THR A 272 -4.59 -9.76 26.16
N LEU A 273 -4.00 -8.58 25.97
CA LEU A 273 -3.02 -8.02 26.90
C LEU A 273 -3.59 -6.94 27.83
N SER A 274 -4.88 -6.61 27.70
CA SER A 274 -5.60 -5.63 28.56
C SER A 274 -5.03 -4.20 28.54
N TYR A 275 -4.36 -3.80 27.46
CA TYR A 275 -3.98 -2.41 27.24
C TYR A 275 -5.21 -1.52 27.02
N GLN A 276 -5.11 -0.25 27.39
CA GLN A 276 -6.12 0.74 26.99
C GLN A 276 -6.07 0.95 25.47
N LYS A 277 -7.25 1.11 24.85
CA LYS A 277 -7.34 1.33 23.40
C LYS A 277 -6.57 2.57 22.94
N SER A 278 -6.54 3.64 23.75
CA SER A 278 -5.76 4.84 23.49
C SER A 278 -4.27 4.54 23.36
N GLN A 279 -3.69 3.76 24.27
CA GLN A 279 -2.27 3.39 24.25
C GLN A 279 -1.89 2.63 22.97
N ALA A 280 -2.73 1.67 22.55
CA ALA A 280 -2.52 0.93 21.32
C ALA A 280 -2.61 1.84 20.07
N LEU A 281 -3.59 2.73 20.00
CA LEU A 281 -3.76 3.67 18.89
C LEU A 281 -2.64 4.71 18.82
N GLU A 282 -2.22 5.25 19.98
CA GLU A 282 -1.10 6.20 20.07
C GLU A 282 0.20 5.56 19.58
N SER A 283 0.48 4.31 19.98
CA SER A 283 1.68 3.59 19.54
C SER A 283 1.71 3.38 18.02
N VAL A 284 0.58 3.02 17.42
CA VAL A 284 0.47 2.84 15.96
C VAL A 284 0.59 4.19 15.24
N THR A 285 -0.03 5.25 15.77
CA THR A 285 0.07 6.62 15.20
C THR A 285 1.52 7.11 15.22
N LEU A 286 2.21 6.92 16.33
CA LEU A 286 3.63 7.28 16.44
C LEU A 286 4.50 6.44 15.50
N GLY A 287 4.25 5.14 15.41
CA GLY A 287 4.90 4.26 14.44
C GLY A 287 4.71 4.73 12.99
N ALA A 288 3.49 5.13 12.62
CA ALA A 288 3.18 5.66 11.30
C ALA A 288 3.88 7.00 11.02
N LEU A 289 3.96 7.90 12.01
CA LEU A 289 4.70 9.16 11.91
C LEU A 289 6.20 8.91 11.66
N VAL A 290 6.80 8.01 12.43
CA VAL A 290 8.21 7.63 12.26
C VAL A 290 8.42 6.97 10.88
N ALA A 291 7.56 6.05 10.47
CA ALA A 291 7.63 5.42 9.15
C ALA A 291 7.55 6.44 8.02
N THR A 292 6.70 7.45 8.13
CA THR A 292 6.54 8.52 7.12
C THR A 292 7.86 9.24 6.84
N VAL A 293 8.66 9.47 7.87
CA VAL A 293 9.99 10.10 7.75
C VAL A 293 11.05 9.08 7.32
N MET A 294 11.01 7.88 7.88
CA MET A 294 12.00 6.83 7.61
C MET A 294 11.94 6.31 6.18
N ILE A 295 10.75 6.20 5.57
CA ILE A 295 10.61 5.68 4.21
C ILE A 295 11.45 6.47 3.18
N PRO A 296 11.34 7.79 3.04
CA PRO A 296 12.19 8.55 2.12
C PRO A 296 13.68 8.51 2.48
N LEU A 297 14.02 8.53 3.78
CA LEU A 297 15.40 8.44 4.25
C LEU A 297 16.04 7.10 3.87
N MET A 298 15.31 6.00 4.03
CA MET A 298 15.76 4.66 3.65
C MET A 298 15.82 4.50 2.12
N GLY A 299 14.90 5.13 1.39
CA GLY A 299 14.99 5.23 -0.06
C GLY A 299 16.28 5.91 -0.51
N LEU A 300 16.63 7.03 0.12
CA LEU A 300 17.89 7.75 -0.13
C LEU A 300 19.14 6.92 0.25
N LEU A 301 19.10 6.24 1.38
CA LEU A 301 20.18 5.37 1.82
C LEU A 301 20.36 4.17 0.87
N SER A 302 19.28 3.63 0.34
CA SER A 302 19.31 2.51 -0.61
C SER A 302 20.03 2.83 -1.92
N ASP A 303 20.03 4.10 -2.33
CA ASP A 303 20.77 4.56 -3.51
C ASP A 303 22.31 4.50 -3.31
N LYS A 304 22.79 4.50 -2.05
CA LYS A 304 24.20 4.36 -1.69
C LYS A 304 24.60 2.91 -1.38
N VAL A 305 23.79 2.23 -0.58
CA VAL A 305 24.08 0.87 -0.06
C VAL A 305 23.76 -0.21 -1.11
N GLY A 306 22.81 0.08 -2.00
CA GLY A 306 22.23 -0.87 -2.94
C GLY A 306 20.91 -1.44 -2.43
N ARG A 307 19.92 -1.47 -3.31
CA ARG A 307 18.51 -1.81 -2.99
C ARG A 307 18.33 -3.24 -2.51
N GLN A 308 19.01 -4.20 -3.17
CA GLN A 308 18.94 -5.61 -2.75
C GLN A 308 19.54 -5.83 -1.36
N LYS A 309 20.69 -5.22 -1.07
CA LYS A 309 21.32 -5.30 0.25
C LYS A 309 20.45 -4.67 1.33
N MET A 310 19.89 -3.48 1.04
CA MET A 310 18.98 -2.80 1.96
C MET A 310 17.74 -3.66 2.25
N TYR A 311 17.09 -4.19 1.21
CA TYR A 311 15.92 -5.06 1.37
C TYR A 311 16.26 -6.30 2.21
N THR A 312 17.31 -7.03 1.85
CA THR A 312 17.71 -8.26 2.56
C THR A 312 18.02 -7.98 4.02
N LEU A 313 18.83 -6.94 4.31
CA LEU A 313 19.17 -6.56 5.68
C LEU A 313 17.91 -6.22 6.50
N SER A 314 17.01 -5.43 5.92
CA SER A 314 15.78 -5.01 6.60
C SER A 314 14.84 -6.18 6.88
N VAL A 315 14.70 -7.11 5.93
CA VAL A 315 13.90 -8.33 6.11
C VAL A 315 14.48 -9.22 7.20
N VAL A 316 15.81 -9.38 7.24
CA VAL A 316 16.49 -10.15 8.32
C VAL A 316 16.30 -9.49 9.67
N LEU A 317 16.53 -8.17 9.78
CA LEU A 317 16.35 -7.44 11.03
C LEU A 317 14.90 -7.47 11.52
N LEU A 318 13.94 -7.33 10.60
CA LEU A 318 12.52 -7.44 10.92
C LEU A 318 12.19 -8.86 11.43
N GLY A 319 12.72 -9.90 10.77
CA GLY A 319 12.57 -11.30 11.21
C GLY A 319 13.14 -11.55 12.60
N LEU A 320 14.32 -11.03 12.89
CA LEU A 320 14.95 -11.12 14.21
C LEU A 320 14.18 -10.36 15.29
N PHE A 321 13.46 -9.31 14.91
CA PHE A 321 12.68 -8.50 15.86
C PHE A 321 11.27 -9.04 16.14
N ILE A 322 10.80 -10.07 15.44
CA ILE A 322 9.46 -10.65 15.66
C ILE A 322 9.29 -11.10 17.11
N VAL A 323 10.21 -11.89 17.65
CA VAL A 323 10.14 -12.38 19.04
C VAL A 323 10.31 -11.23 20.05
N PRO A 324 11.33 -10.34 19.96
CA PRO A 324 11.42 -9.15 20.80
C PRO A 324 10.17 -8.28 20.78
N TRP A 325 9.47 -8.18 19.65
CA TRP A 325 8.23 -7.41 19.52
C TRP A 325 7.14 -7.95 20.45
N PHE A 326 6.90 -9.27 20.44
CA PHE A 326 5.92 -9.88 21.34
C PHE A 326 6.34 -9.77 22.82
N LEU A 327 7.62 -9.98 23.12
CA LEU A 327 8.15 -9.84 24.49
C LEU A 327 7.99 -8.42 25.04
N LEU A 328 8.15 -7.40 24.20
CA LEU A 328 7.90 -6.00 24.57
C LEU A 328 6.42 -5.74 24.82
N LEU A 329 5.52 -6.32 24.03
CA LEU A 329 4.08 -6.23 24.27
C LEU A 329 3.67 -6.92 25.58
N ASP A 330 4.26 -8.06 25.91
CA ASP A 330 3.98 -8.82 27.13
C ASP A 330 4.44 -8.09 28.40
N THR A 331 5.24 -7.02 28.31
CA THR A 331 5.62 -6.20 29.48
C THR A 331 4.43 -5.49 30.13
N GLY A 332 3.31 -5.34 29.44
CA GLY A 332 2.12 -4.63 29.92
C GLY A 332 2.32 -3.12 30.16
N THR A 333 3.46 -2.56 29.72
CA THR A 333 3.81 -1.16 29.95
C THR A 333 3.55 -0.31 28.71
N ASN A 334 3.17 0.97 28.91
CA ASN A 334 2.98 1.91 27.79
C ASN A 334 4.27 2.07 26.96
N TRP A 335 5.43 2.10 27.60
CA TRP A 335 6.71 2.13 26.91
C TRP A 335 6.99 0.87 26.09
N GLY A 336 6.57 -0.30 26.59
CA GLY A 336 6.73 -1.58 25.89
C GLY A 336 5.99 -1.58 24.56
N ILE A 337 4.70 -1.23 24.56
CA ILE A 337 3.90 -1.19 23.32
C ILE A 337 4.36 -0.08 22.38
N MET A 338 4.76 1.10 22.89
CA MET A 338 5.29 2.19 22.07
C MET A 338 6.60 1.76 21.39
N LEU A 339 7.55 1.23 22.15
CA LEU A 339 8.85 0.81 21.63
C LEU A 339 8.68 -0.33 20.60
N ALA A 340 7.87 -1.34 20.94
CA ALA A 340 7.57 -2.46 20.06
C ALA A 340 7.03 -1.95 18.70
N THR A 341 6.02 -1.10 18.72
CA THR A 341 5.35 -0.63 17.50
C THR A 341 6.21 0.34 16.72
N VAL A 342 6.88 1.30 17.37
CA VAL A 342 7.75 2.26 16.68
C VAL A 342 8.93 1.56 16.02
N VAL A 343 9.56 0.61 16.70
CA VAL A 343 10.70 -0.12 16.10
C VAL A 343 10.25 -1.03 14.98
N ALA A 344 9.20 -1.85 15.17
CA ALA A 344 8.75 -2.79 14.15
C ALA A 344 8.17 -2.07 12.92
N PHE A 345 7.20 -1.18 13.15
CA PHE A 345 6.47 -0.49 12.09
C PHE A 345 7.21 0.75 11.58
N GLY A 346 7.68 1.60 12.48
CA GLY A 346 8.33 2.87 12.13
C GLY A 346 9.70 2.71 11.52
N ILE A 347 10.53 1.80 12.06
CA ILE A 347 11.97 1.71 11.71
C ILE A 347 12.27 0.50 10.83
N LEU A 348 11.83 -0.70 11.20
CA LEU A 348 12.24 -1.94 10.52
C LEU A 348 11.40 -2.25 9.27
N TRP A 349 10.11 -1.93 9.28
CA TRP A 349 9.24 -2.09 8.11
C TRP A 349 9.49 -1.01 7.06
N ALA A 350 9.81 0.23 7.46
CA ALA A 350 9.98 1.35 6.55
C ALA A 350 11.04 1.12 5.44
N PRO A 351 12.23 0.54 5.69
CA PRO A 351 13.18 0.25 4.63
C PRO A 351 12.68 -0.81 3.63
N VAL A 352 11.91 -1.80 4.11
CA VAL A 352 11.34 -2.85 3.24
C VAL A 352 10.41 -2.21 2.22
N THR A 353 9.45 -1.40 2.67
CA THR A 353 8.50 -0.73 1.79
C THR A 353 9.17 0.33 0.91
N ALA A 354 10.17 1.05 1.43
CA ALA A 354 10.89 2.08 0.69
C ALA A 354 11.55 1.56 -0.59
N VAL A 355 12.13 0.37 -0.56
CA VAL A 355 12.91 -0.17 -1.68
C VAL A 355 12.13 -1.17 -2.54
N LEU A 356 11.03 -1.73 -2.04
CA LEU A 356 10.26 -2.78 -2.72
C LEU A 356 9.83 -2.39 -4.13
N GLY A 357 9.22 -1.21 -4.28
CA GLY A 357 8.73 -0.75 -5.56
C GLY A 357 9.83 -0.57 -6.60
N THR A 358 10.97 -0.03 -6.18
CA THR A 358 12.14 0.15 -7.04
C THR A 358 12.76 -1.18 -7.44
N LEU A 359 12.90 -2.12 -6.49
CA LEU A 359 13.36 -3.49 -6.78
C LEU A 359 12.47 -4.19 -7.80
N CYS A 360 11.16 -4.15 -7.61
CA CYS A 360 10.22 -4.72 -8.56
C CYS A 360 10.31 -4.05 -9.95
N SER A 361 10.50 -2.72 -10.00
CA SER A 361 10.64 -1.99 -11.25
C SER A 361 11.91 -2.35 -12.05
N GLU A 362 12.95 -2.80 -11.38
CA GLU A 362 14.22 -3.22 -11.98
C GLU A 362 14.17 -4.65 -12.56
N ILE A 363 13.19 -5.46 -12.16
CA ILE A 363 13.03 -6.85 -12.63
C ILE A 363 12.42 -6.88 -14.04
N PHE A 364 11.53 -5.93 -14.36
CA PHE A 364 10.77 -5.92 -15.61
C PHE A 364 11.30 -4.92 -16.64
N SER A 365 11.24 -5.31 -17.93
CA SER A 365 11.51 -4.41 -19.05
C SER A 365 10.44 -3.33 -19.21
N ALA A 366 10.79 -2.17 -19.76
CA ALA A 366 9.94 -0.98 -19.79
C ALA A 366 8.59 -1.18 -20.51
N ASN A 367 8.51 -2.10 -21.48
CA ASN A 367 7.30 -2.38 -22.29
C ASN A 367 6.21 -3.16 -21.54
N VAL A 368 6.58 -3.94 -20.49
CA VAL A 368 5.65 -4.75 -19.67
C VAL A 368 5.78 -4.42 -18.17
N ARG A 369 6.54 -3.37 -17.83
CA ARG A 369 6.88 -3.04 -16.44
C ARG A 369 5.65 -2.77 -15.60
N TYR A 370 4.71 -1.96 -16.09
CA TYR A 370 3.51 -1.63 -15.35
C TYR A 370 2.67 -2.88 -15.05
N THR A 371 2.41 -3.70 -16.08
CA THR A 371 1.67 -4.96 -15.92
C THR A 371 2.40 -5.92 -14.98
N GLY A 372 3.73 -6.09 -15.16
CA GLY A 372 4.53 -7.02 -14.37
C GLY A 372 4.57 -6.68 -12.88
N ILE A 373 4.92 -5.43 -12.54
CA ILE A 373 4.99 -5.02 -11.12
C ILE A 373 3.61 -5.03 -10.47
N THR A 374 2.58 -4.60 -11.20
CA THR A 374 1.21 -4.56 -10.64
C THR A 374 0.69 -5.96 -10.38
N LEU A 375 0.89 -6.90 -11.29
CA LEU A 375 0.54 -8.31 -11.08
C LEU A 375 1.24 -8.89 -9.86
N GLY A 376 2.56 -8.78 -9.78
CA GLY A 376 3.34 -9.29 -8.65
C GLY A 376 2.91 -8.67 -7.32
N TYR A 377 2.79 -7.35 -7.29
CA TYR A 377 2.36 -6.61 -6.11
C TYR A 377 0.96 -7.02 -5.63
N GLN A 378 -0.01 -7.07 -6.53
CA GLN A 378 -1.39 -7.40 -6.17
C GLN A 378 -1.56 -8.85 -5.75
N LEU A 379 -0.83 -9.79 -6.40
CA LEU A 379 -0.82 -11.20 -5.97
C LEU A 379 -0.23 -11.35 -4.56
N GLY A 380 0.92 -10.73 -4.30
CA GLY A 380 1.55 -10.77 -2.97
C GLY A 380 0.66 -10.11 -1.89
N ALA A 381 0.03 -8.98 -2.20
CA ALA A 381 -0.88 -8.29 -1.30
C ALA A 381 -2.17 -9.10 -1.04
N ALA A 382 -2.73 -9.76 -2.05
CA ALA A 382 -3.92 -10.61 -1.88
C ALA A 382 -3.62 -11.82 -0.99
N LEU A 383 -2.45 -12.44 -1.17
CA LEU A 383 -2.05 -13.61 -0.37
C LEU A 383 -1.71 -13.27 1.08
N ALA A 384 -1.16 -12.11 1.34
CA ALA A 384 -0.59 -11.75 2.64
C ALA A 384 -1.34 -10.62 3.37
N GLY A 385 -2.11 -9.78 2.66
CA GLY A 385 -2.68 -8.56 3.24
C GLY A 385 -3.96 -8.79 4.04
N GLY A 386 -5.05 -9.07 3.33
CA GLY A 386 -6.36 -9.26 3.97
C GLY A 386 -6.44 -10.50 4.86
N THR A 387 -5.57 -11.47 4.64
CA THR A 387 -5.52 -12.73 5.40
C THR A 387 -4.69 -12.63 6.67
N ALA A 388 -3.71 -11.73 6.77
CA ALA A 388 -2.77 -11.70 7.90
C ALA A 388 -3.43 -11.48 9.28
N PRO A 389 -4.30 -10.47 9.48
CA PRO A 389 -4.98 -10.31 10.76
C PRO A 389 -5.92 -11.48 11.09
N LEU A 390 -6.58 -12.06 10.08
CA LEU A 390 -7.47 -13.22 10.25
C LEU A 390 -6.68 -14.46 10.69
N ILE A 391 -5.55 -14.74 10.03
CA ILE A 391 -4.67 -15.85 10.39
C ILE A 391 -4.13 -15.66 11.80
N ALA A 392 -3.64 -14.47 12.13
CA ALA A 392 -3.10 -14.17 13.45
C ALA A 392 -4.15 -14.32 14.55
N THR A 393 -5.36 -13.77 14.35
CA THR A 393 -6.47 -13.90 15.31
C THR A 393 -6.91 -15.36 15.45
N GLY A 394 -7.02 -16.10 14.32
CA GLY A 394 -7.36 -17.52 14.34
C GLY A 394 -6.32 -18.38 15.05
N LEU A 395 -5.03 -18.07 14.88
CA LEU A 395 -3.95 -18.74 15.61
C LEU A 395 -4.02 -18.46 17.11
N LEU A 396 -4.23 -17.20 17.52
CA LEU A 396 -4.42 -16.87 18.93
C LEU A 396 -5.61 -17.60 19.54
N ALA A 397 -6.76 -17.63 18.84
CA ALA A 397 -7.96 -18.33 19.31
C ALA A 397 -7.74 -19.84 19.44
N LYS A 398 -7.00 -20.45 18.50
CA LYS A 398 -6.72 -21.89 18.50
C LYS A 398 -5.72 -22.31 19.58
N TYR A 399 -4.80 -21.43 19.97
CA TYR A 399 -3.72 -21.72 20.92
C TYR A 399 -3.85 -20.90 22.21
N ASP A 400 -5.10 -20.62 22.65
CA ASP A 400 -5.44 -19.98 23.93
C ASP A 400 -4.67 -18.69 24.24
N GLY A 401 -4.47 -17.85 23.21
CA GLY A 401 -3.77 -16.57 23.32
C GLY A 401 -2.25 -16.64 23.20
N ASP A 402 -1.67 -17.83 22.97
CA ASP A 402 -0.22 -17.96 22.74
C ASP A 402 0.16 -17.30 21.40
N TRP A 403 1.06 -16.33 21.46
CA TRP A 403 1.55 -15.57 20.30
C TRP A 403 2.60 -16.33 19.48
N ARG A 404 3.22 -17.38 19.99
CA ARG A 404 4.29 -18.12 19.30
C ARG A 404 3.89 -18.62 17.90
N PRO A 405 2.67 -19.16 17.68
CA PRO A 405 2.22 -19.54 16.34
C PRO A 405 2.12 -18.33 15.38
N VAL A 406 1.77 -17.15 15.90
CA VAL A 406 1.75 -15.91 15.09
C VAL A 406 3.17 -15.50 14.72
N ALA A 407 4.13 -15.62 15.63
CA ALA A 407 5.54 -15.38 15.35
C ALA A 407 6.09 -16.34 14.28
N VAL A 408 5.71 -17.62 14.32
CA VAL A 408 6.05 -18.60 13.27
C VAL A 408 5.45 -18.18 11.92
N TYR A 409 4.19 -17.77 11.88
CA TYR A 409 3.55 -17.25 10.66
C TYR A 409 4.33 -16.07 10.07
N LEU A 410 4.70 -15.09 10.89
CA LEU A 410 5.53 -13.96 10.46
C LEU A 410 6.92 -14.43 9.96
N GLY A 411 7.53 -15.40 10.65
CA GLY A 411 8.78 -16.03 10.24
C GLY A 411 8.70 -16.66 8.83
N VAL A 412 7.58 -17.33 8.53
CA VAL A 412 7.32 -17.90 7.20
C VAL A 412 7.27 -16.79 6.13
N THR A 413 6.64 -15.64 6.41
CA THR A 413 6.62 -14.51 5.47
C THR A 413 8.02 -13.95 5.19
N VAL A 414 8.87 -13.90 6.22
CA VAL A 414 10.29 -13.52 6.10
C VAL A 414 11.05 -14.49 5.19
N VAL A 415 10.90 -15.80 5.41
CA VAL A 415 11.58 -16.83 4.62
C VAL A 415 11.15 -16.77 3.15
N ILE A 416 9.85 -16.64 2.87
CA ILE A 416 9.33 -16.50 1.50
C ILE A 416 10.00 -15.31 0.79
N SER A 417 10.09 -14.18 1.45
CA SER A 417 10.65 -12.97 0.84
C SER A 417 12.18 -13.02 0.71
N LEU A 418 12.88 -13.69 1.62
CA LEU A 418 14.32 -13.95 1.47
C LEU A 418 14.62 -14.91 0.31
N LEU A 419 13.79 -15.92 0.10
CA LEU A 419 13.89 -16.79 -1.07
C LEU A 419 13.61 -16.02 -2.38
N ALA A 420 12.61 -15.14 -2.37
CA ALA A 420 12.28 -14.31 -3.53
C ALA A 420 13.44 -13.37 -3.92
N ILE A 421 14.08 -12.67 -2.95
CA ILE A 421 15.21 -11.80 -3.25
C ILE A 421 16.44 -12.58 -3.70
N PHE A 422 16.66 -13.77 -3.16
CA PHE A 422 17.73 -14.66 -3.62
C PHE A 422 17.51 -15.11 -5.07
N CYS A 423 16.29 -15.50 -5.45
CA CYS A 423 15.95 -15.82 -6.83
C CYS A 423 16.14 -14.61 -7.76
N ALA A 424 15.73 -13.41 -7.33
CA ALA A 424 15.92 -12.17 -8.09
C ALA A 424 17.42 -11.87 -8.35
N SER A 425 18.28 -12.10 -7.37
CA SER A 425 19.73 -11.88 -7.53
C SER A 425 20.36 -12.81 -8.57
N ARG A 426 19.93 -14.08 -8.61
CA ARG A 426 20.42 -15.06 -9.58
C ARG A 426 19.96 -14.80 -11.01
N MET A 427 18.76 -14.25 -11.20
CA MET A 427 18.28 -13.88 -12.53
C MET A 427 19.13 -12.79 -13.19
N LYS A 428 19.60 -11.81 -12.42
CA LYS A 428 20.50 -10.74 -12.90
C LYS A 428 21.90 -11.26 -13.27
N SER A 429 22.32 -12.37 -12.69
CA SER A 429 23.64 -12.98 -12.90
C SER A 429 23.68 -14.03 -14.01
N ALA A 430 22.57 -14.36 -14.66
CA ALA A 430 22.53 -15.35 -15.72
C ALA A 430 23.18 -14.82 -17.01
N PRO A 431 24.07 -15.61 -17.71
CA PRO A 431 24.67 -15.20 -18.96
C PRO A 431 23.58 -15.05 -20.04
N GLY A 432 23.36 -13.81 -20.50
CA GLY A 432 22.32 -13.45 -21.47
C GLY A 432 21.39 -12.33 -21.02
N ALA A 433 21.40 -11.91 -19.75
CA ALA A 433 20.83 -10.66 -19.33
C ALA A 433 21.68 -9.52 -19.91
N ALA A 434 21.12 -8.70 -20.81
CA ALA A 434 21.84 -7.57 -21.38
C ALA A 434 22.40 -6.71 -20.25
N PRO A 435 23.69 -6.38 -20.24
CA PRO A 435 24.28 -5.55 -19.21
C PRO A 435 23.55 -4.21 -19.19
N SER A 436 23.08 -3.79 -18.04
CA SER A 436 22.66 -2.41 -17.86
C SER A 436 23.87 -1.53 -18.25
N ARG A 437 23.70 -0.62 -19.19
CA ARG A 437 24.75 0.28 -19.72
C ARG A 437 25.31 1.23 -18.65
N ALA A 438 25.68 0.73 -17.49
CA ALA A 438 26.23 1.48 -16.37
C ALA A 438 27.64 1.02 -15.95
N GLU A 439 28.24 0.02 -16.65
CA GLU A 439 29.61 -0.44 -16.33
C GLU A 439 30.65 -0.14 -17.44
N SER A 440 30.31 0.70 -18.40
CA SER A 440 31.28 1.17 -19.39
C SER A 440 31.15 2.68 -19.61
N ALA A 441 31.61 3.48 -18.68
CA ALA A 441 32.21 4.82 -18.87
C ALA A 441 32.78 5.35 -17.54
#